data_b527e34d77b1216994cc43b1a2656f15
#
_entry.id   b527e34d77b1216994cc43b1a2656f15
#
_cell.length_a   1.000
_cell.length_b   1.000
_cell.length_c   1.000
_cell.angle_alpha   90.00
_cell.angle_beta   90.00
_cell.angle_gamma   90.00
#
_symmetry.space_group_name_H-M   'P 1'
#
loop_
_entity.id
_entity.type
_entity.pdbx_description
1 polymer ?
#
loop_
_entity_poly.entity_id
_entity_poly.type
_entity_poly.pdbx_seq_one_letter_code
_entity_poly.pdbx_strand_id
1 'polypeptide(L)'
;MRDAADIEVNPAHCRVCGAALAGSLAYVSMLLGVRRSARNPNLCNRCTAHMKDGESVEITALFADLSGFTGLTQSHGDEQTAEIVDAFLRGASRAIQRQDGVVDKFIGDAVMAVFNAPIRREDHCRRAVAAAIDIQNMMAALTRRFGVELQVSIGVARGTARLGRVGSDDVSSFTAIGGAVNLASRLQGAARPGTIAVDSAALADVADVFPDARTQATTLKGFEAPVAVAALHASTAAAEALRAAPSLIDRGRTIGRAAALMAALGAPCAGFYLFSPIVYALGFGAVFQSALFLTIDTFLDDGPARTVLSSLAILSAAITLAMVVRVRLKRRRARQTASPGERMQERRLLFAAGLALAVVGLEHWVHLVSYHKGMWAAH
;
A
#
# COMPACT_ATOMS: atom_id res chain seq x y z
N MET A 1 3.15 -27.34 -1.47
CA MET A 1 3.83 -26.09 -1.75
C MET A 1 2.86 -25.28 -2.60
N ARG A 2 2.23 -24.23 -2.05
CA ARG A 2 1.41 -23.32 -2.85
C ARG A 2 2.37 -22.50 -3.68
N ASP A 3 2.17 -22.51 -4.99
CA ASP A 3 2.99 -21.74 -5.94
C ASP A 3 3.01 -20.26 -5.53
N ALA A 4 4.21 -19.68 -5.47
CA ALA A 4 4.42 -18.25 -5.18
C ALA A 4 3.76 -17.32 -6.23
N ALA A 5 3.10 -17.90 -7.25
CA ALA A 5 2.40 -17.20 -8.31
C ALA A 5 1.00 -16.69 -7.92
N ASP A 6 0.37 -17.21 -6.86
CA ASP A 6 -1.03 -16.93 -6.53
C ASP A 6 -1.26 -15.93 -5.40
N ILE A 7 -0.27 -15.14 -5.01
CA ILE A 7 -0.50 -14.06 -4.05
C ILE A 7 -1.25 -12.95 -4.78
N GLU A 8 -2.52 -12.80 -4.47
CA GLU A 8 -3.46 -11.80 -4.99
C GLU A 8 -2.88 -10.38 -4.86
N VAL A 9 -2.41 -9.82 -5.96
CA VAL A 9 -1.82 -8.47 -6.03
C VAL A 9 -2.90 -7.38 -6.02
N ASN A 10 -4.17 -7.77 -6.10
CA ASN A 10 -5.32 -6.86 -6.15
C ASN A 10 -5.96 -6.67 -4.77
N PRO A 11 -5.59 -5.65 -3.99
CA PRO A 11 -6.23 -5.41 -2.71
C PRO A 11 -7.71 -5.11 -2.90
N ALA A 12 -8.54 -5.62 -1.99
CA ALA A 12 -9.98 -5.34 -2.00
C ALA A 12 -10.30 -3.84 -1.83
N HIS A 13 -9.33 -3.05 -1.38
CA HIS A 13 -9.49 -1.62 -1.11
C HIS A 13 -8.31 -0.80 -1.65
N CYS A 14 -8.59 0.42 -2.10
CA CYS A 14 -7.55 1.38 -2.49
C CYS A 14 -6.61 1.66 -1.31
N ARG A 15 -5.30 1.47 -1.49
CA ARG A 15 -4.30 1.66 -0.42
C ARG A 15 -4.15 3.11 0.05
N VAL A 16 -4.56 4.08 -0.75
CA VAL A 16 -4.54 5.51 -0.37
C VAL A 16 -5.82 5.93 0.31
N CYS A 17 -6.96 5.73 -0.36
CA CYS A 17 -8.25 6.24 0.13
C CYS A 17 -9.15 5.16 0.78
N GLY A 18 -8.79 3.88 0.73
CA GLY A 18 -9.57 2.77 1.30
C GLY A 18 -10.92 2.52 0.62
N ALA A 19 -11.20 3.15 -0.53
CA ALA A 19 -12.41 2.83 -1.29
C ALA A 19 -12.38 1.35 -1.72
N ALA A 20 -13.51 0.67 -1.64
CA ALA A 20 -13.62 -0.71 -2.04
C ALA A 20 -13.39 -0.84 -3.56
N LEU A 21 -12.49 -1.73 -3.96
CA LEU A 21 -12.12 -2.01 -5.36
C LEU A 21 -12.47 -3.43 -5.79
N ALA A 22 -12.92 -4.27 -4.85
CA ALA A 22 -13.39 -5.63 -5.07
C ALA A 22 -14.48 -6.00 -4.04
N GLY A 23 -15.22 -7.08 -4.31
CA GLY A 23 -16.33 -7.53 -3.47
C GLY A 23 -17.62 -6.71 -3.64
N SER A 24 -18.64 -7.02 -2.84
CA SER A 24 -19.97 -6.38 -2.92
C SER A 24 -19.93 -4.85 -2.76
N LEU A 25 -19.05 -4.33 -1.89
CA LEU A 25 -18.89 -2.89 -1.68
C LEU A 25 -18.24 -2.16 -2.86
N ALA A 26 -17.60 -2.87 -3.79
CA ALA A 26 -17.04 -2.26 -5.00
C ALA A 26 -18.14 -1.70 -5.92
N TYR A 27 -19.35 -2.28 -5.91
CA TYR A 27 -20.48 -1.73 -6.65
C TYR A 27 -20.85 -0.33 -6.17
N VAL A 28 -20.86 -0.10 -4.85
CA VAL A 28 -21.10 1.23 -4.28
C VAL A 28 -19.99 2.21 -4.70
N SER A 29 -18.74 1.78 -4.65
CA SER A 29 -17.62 2.61 -5.11
C SER A 29 -17.75 2.95 -6.59
N MET A 30 -18.18 1.99 -7.42
CA MET A 30 -18.35 2.17 -8.86
C MET A 30 -19.50 3.13 -9.18
N LEU A 31 -20.63 3.07 -8.49
CA LEU A 31 -21.72 4.04 -8.59
C LEU A 31 -21.27 5.46 -8.26
N LEU A 32 -20.31 5.60 -7.33
CA LEU A 32 -19.67 6.88 -6.99
C LEU A 32 -18.55 7.26 -7.96
N GLY A 33 -18.36 6.56 -9.09
CA GLY A 33 -17.32 6.83 -10.07
C GLY A 33 -15.90 6.46 -9.61
N VAL A 34 -15.77 5.64 -8.54
CA VAL A 34 -14.49 5.16 -8.05
C VAL A 34 -14.21 3.78 -8.63
N ARG A 35 -13.20 3.67 -9.48
CA ARG A 35 -12.80 2.43 -10.14
C ARG A 35 -11.33 2.14 -9.83
N ARG A 36 -10.92 0.89 -10.02
CA ARG A 36 -9.51 0.51 -9.96
C ARG A 36 -8.72 1.27 -11.02
N SER A 37 -7.54 1.79 -10.65
CA SER A 37 -6.66 2.47 -11.60
C SER A 37 -6.00 1.46 -12.54
N ALA A 38 -5.99 1.75 -13.84
CA ALA A 38 -5.27 0.94 -14.82
C ALA A 38 -3.74 1.01 -14.63
N ARG A 39 -3.23 2.13 -14.07
CA ARG A 39 -1.79 2.34 -13.85
C ARG A 39 -1.26 1.62 -12.61
N ASN A 40 -2.07 1.52 -11.56
CA ASN A 40 -1.72 0.78 -10.35
C ASN A 40 -2.99 0.16 -9.75
N PRO A 41 -3.18 -1.16 -9.83
CA PRO A 41 -4.37 -1.83 -9.35
C PRO A 41 -4.55 -1.75 -7.82
N ASN A 42 -3.53 -1.34 -7.08
CA ASN A 42 -3.61 -1.08 -5.64
C ASN A 42 -4.28 0.26 -5.31
N LEU A 43 -4.53 1.11 -6.31
CA LEU A 43 -5.08 2.45 -6.16
C LEU A 43 -6.40 2.59 -6.94
N CYS A 44 -7.23 3.55 -6.54
CA CYS A 44 -8.38 3.95 -7.35
C CYS A 44 -7.99 5.06 -8.35
N ASN A 45 -8.81 5.21 -9.39
CA ASN A 45 -8.67 6.25 -10.42
C ASN A 45 -8.59 7.66 -9.82
N ARG A 46 -9.40 7.95 -8.79
CA ARG A 46 -9.39 9.26 -8.12
C ARG A 46 -8.07 9.54 -7.42
N CYS A 47 -7.52 8.59 -6.66
CA CYS A 47 -6.24 8.78 -5.98
C CYS A 47 -5.09 8.94 -6.99
N THR A 48 -5.15 8.23 -8.12
CA THR A 48 -4.17 8.38 -9.19
C THR A 48 -4.31 9.71 -9.93
N ALA A 49 -5.55 10.23 -10.10
CA ALA A 49 -5.81 11.52 -10.73
C ALA A 49 -5.44 12.73 -9.86
N HIS A 50 -5.43 12.58 -8.52
CA HIS A 50 -5.06 13.65 -7.59
C HIS A 50 -3.55 13.79 -7.37
N MET A 51 -2.73 13.09 -8.13
CA MET A 51 -1.30 13.38 -8.19
C MET A 51 -1.16 14.76 -8.83
N LYS A 52 -0.65 15.74 -8.05
CA LYS A 52 -0.52 17.12 -8.53
C LYS A 52 0.44 17.18 -9.71
N ASP A 53 -0.02 17.77 -10.80
CA ASP A 53 0.84 18.05 -11.95
C ASP A 53 1.93 19.05 -11.55
N GLY A 54 3.17 18.72 -11.89
CA GLY A 54 4.31 19.60 -11.71
C GLY A 54 4.91 19.66 -10.31
N GLU A 55 4.49 18.78 -9.37
CA GLU A 55 5.09 18.71 -8.05
C GLU A 55 6.49 18.09 -8.14
N SER A 56 7.50 18.82 -7.61
CA SER A 56 8.84 18.26 -7.40
C SER A 56 8.86 17.48 -6.09
N VAL A 57 9.20 16.20 -6.16
CA VAL A 57 9.16 15.30 -5.02
C VAL A 57 10.39 14.42 -4.98
N GLU A 58 10.81 14.05 -3.77
CA GLU A 58 11.79 13.00 -3.61
C GLU A 58 11.13 11.66 -3.92
N ILE A 59 11.75 10.88 -4.80
CA ILE A 59 11.32 9.55 -5.23
C ILE A 59 12.50 8.57 -5.18
N THR A 60 12.18 7.30 -5.28
CA THR A 60 13.12 6.29 -5.78
C THR A 60 12.61 5.79 -7.11
N ALA A 61 13.43 5.88 -8.15
CA ALA A 61 13.16 5.33 -9.46
C ALA A 61 13.82 3.97 -9.59
N LEU A 62 13.14 3.03 -10.26
CA LEU A 62 13.62 1.69 -10.57
C LEU A 62 13.44 1.45 -12.07
N PHE A 63 14.49 0.96 -12.72
CA PHE A 63 14.45 0.40 -14.06
C PHE A 63 14.91 -1.06 -14.01
N ALA A 64 14.19 -1.95 -14.66
CA ALA A 64 14.58 -3.35 -14.82
C ALA A 64 14.36 -3.78 -16.26
N ASP A 65 15.34 -4.45 -16.84
CA ASP A 65 15.41 -4.78 -18.26
C ASP A 65 15.99 -6.18 -18.47
N LEU A 66 15.41 -6.95 -19.39
CA LEU A 66 15.88 -8.28 -19.71
C LEU A 66 17.24 -8.22 -20.39
N SER A 67 18.21 -8.91 -19.84
CA SER A 67 19.56 -8.94 -20.41
C SER A 67 19.62 -9.89 -21.62
N GLY A 68 20.18 -9.41 -22.73
CA GLY A 68 20.39 -10.23 -23.94
C GLY A 68 19.15 -10.46 -24.80
N PHE A 69 18.11 -9.62 -24.66
CA PHE A 69 16.84 -9.72 -25.38
C PHE A 69 16.99 -9.84 -26.91
N THR A 70 17.90 -9.07 -27.52
CA THR A 70 18.16 -9.14 -29.00
C THR A 70 18.60 -10.53 -29.45
N GLY A 71 19.42 -11.22 -28.67
CA GLY A 71 19.84 -12.60 -28.95
C GLY A 71 18.70 -13.61 -28.74
N LEU A 72 17.83 -13.35 -27.81
CA LEU A 72 16.66 -14.18 -27.51
C LEU A 72 15.70 -14.23 -28.72
N THR A 73 15.38 -13.08 -29.30
CA THR A 73 14.50 -12.97 -30.48
C THR A 73 15.06 -13.74 -31.67
N GLN A 74 16.39 -13.68 -31.88
CA GLN A 74 17.03 -14.38 -32.98
C GLN A 74 17.01 -15.92 -32.82
N SER A 75 17.03 -16.42 -31.58
CA SER A 75 17.15 -17.85 -31.31
C SER A 75 15.84 -18.57 -31.07
N HIS A 76 14.77 -17.87 -30.63
CA HIS A 76 13.52 -18.49 -30.15
C HIS A 76 12.24 -18.05 -30.91
N GLY A 77 12.37 -17.10 -31.85
CA GLY A 77 11.24 -16.56 -32.62
C GLY A 77 10.39 -15.57 -31.83
N ASP A 78 9.53 -14.85 -32.53
CA ASP A 78 8.79 -13.69 -31.99
C ASP A 78 7.73 -14.11 -30.96
N GLU A 79 7.03 -15.23 -31.17
CA GLU A 79 5.95 -15.67 -30.27
C GLU A 79 6.45 -16.06 -28.88
N GLN A 80 7.47 -16.92 -28.83
CA GLN A 80 8.07 -17.35 -27.54
C GLN A 80 8.73 -16.17 -26.82
N THR A 81 9.37 -15.28 -27.58
CA THR A 81 9.98 -14.05 -27.04
C THR A 81 8.91 -13.14 -26.42
N ALA A 82 7.77 -12.95 -27.10
CA ALA A 82 6.65 -12.16 -26.57
C ALA A 82 6.07 -12.77 -25.27
N GLU A 83 5.95 -14.10 -25.20
CA GLU A 83 5.49 -14.78 -23.97
C GLU A 83 6.46 -14.59 -22.79
N ILE A 84 7.78 -14.65 -23.06
CA ILE A 84 8.82 -14.43 -22.04
C ILE A 84 8.73 -13.00 -21.51
N VAL A 85 8.69 -12.00 -22.41
CA VAL A 85 8.58 -10.58 -22.05
C VAL A 85 7.32 -10.33 -21.23
N ASP A 86 6.18 -10.83 -21.66
CA ASP A 86 4.90 -10.65 -20.98
C ASP A 86 4.94 -11.31 -19.59
N ALA A 87 5.50 -12.50 -19.44
CA ALA A 87 5.68 -13.15 -18.14
C ALA A 87 6.61 -12.34 -17.21
N PHE A 88 7.71 -11.81 -17.76
CA PHE A 88 8.63 -10.96 -17.02
C PHE A 88 7.96 -9.67 -16.56
N LEU A 89 7.33 -8.92 -17.48
CA LEU A 89 6.68 -7.64 -17.16
C LEU A 89 5.53 -7.81 -16.16
N ARG A 90 4.75 -8.88 -16.26
CA ARG A 90 3.74 -9.22 -15.24
C ARG A 90 4.35 -9.50 -13.87
N GLY A 91 5.42 -10.30 -13.83
CA GLY A 91 6.13 -10.63 -12.60
C GLY A 91 6.75 -9.40 -11.95
N ALA A 92 7.46 -8.58 -12.72
CA ALA A 92 8.07 -7.32 -12.28
C ALA A 92 7.02 -6.33 -11.75
N SER A 93 5.90 -6.17 -12.47
CA SER A 93 4.79 -5.34 -12.00
C SER A 93 4.24 -5.79 -10.65
N ARG A 94 4.08 -7.10 -10.43
CA ARG A 94 3.64 -7.65 -9.15
C ARG A 94 4.65 -7.35 -8.03
N ALA A 95 5.94 -7.55 -8.27
CA ALA A 95 7.00 -7.26 -7.31
C ALA A 95 6.98 -5.77 -6.89
N ILE A 96 6.92 -4.85 -7.86
CA ILE A 96 6.83 -3.42 -7.65
C ILE A 96 5.59 -3.04 -6.83
N GLN A 97 4.42 -3.56 -7.19
CA GLN A 97 3.15 -3.24 -6.54
C GLN A 97 3.05 -3.77 -5.11
N ARG A 98 3.66 -4.94 -4.81
CA ARG A 98 3.73 -5.47 -3.44
C ARG A 98 4.47 -4.52 -2.50
N GLN A 99 5.45 -3.80 -3.03
CA GLN A 99 6.26 -2.84 -2.28
C GLN A 99 5.72 -1.40 -2.35
N ASP A 100 4.44 -1.21 -2.71
CA ASP A 100 3.77 0.10 -2.88
C ASP A 100 4.40 0.99 -3.97
N GLY A 101 5.16 0.40 -4.89
CA GLY A 101 5.64 1.07 -6.09
C GLY A 101 4.55 1.24 -7.15
N VAL A 102 4.73 2.21 -8.02
CA VAL A 102 3.87 2.46 -9.18
C VAL A 102 4.66 2.14 -10.44
N VAL A 103 4.14 1.23 -11.26
CA VAL A 103 4.65 1.04 -12.62
C VAL A 103 4.29 2.30 -13.42
N ASP A 104 5.29 3.02 -13.89
CA ASP A 104 5.13 4.22 -14.70
C ASP A 104 4.83 3.85 -16.15
N LYS A 105 5.67 3.05 -16.75
CA LYS A 105 5.53 2.54 -18.13
C LYS A 105 6.37 1.31 -18.39
N PHE A 106 6.06 0.64 -19.50
CA PHE A 106 6.92 -0.34 -20.12
C PHE A 106 7.63 0.29 -21.31
N ILE A 107 8.89 -0.10 -21.54
CA ILE A 107 9.74 0.41 -22.62
C ILE A 107 10.38 -0.81 -23.30
N GLY A 108 9.67 -1.39 -24.28
CA GLY A 108 10.03 -2.70 -24.84
C GLY A 108 9.95 -3.78 -23.78
N ASP A 109 11.07 -4.45 -23.51
CA ASP A 109 11.24 -5.46 -22.47
C ASP A 109 11.65 -4.89 -21.11
N ALA A 110 11.72 -3.56 -20.97
CA ALA A 110 12.02 -2.89 -19.72
C ALA A 110 10.78 -2.38 -18.99
N VAL A 111 10.85 -2.31 -17.66
CA VAL A 111 9.86 -1.67 -16.80
C VAL A 111 10.48 -0.50 -16.05
N MET A 112 9.79 0.63 -16.05
CA MET A 112 10.08 1.78 -15.22
C MET A 112 9.07 1.86 -14.08
N ALA A 113 9.56 2.04 -12.84
CA ALA A 113 8.72 2.20 -11.66
C ALA A 113 9.19 3.36 -10.78
N VAL A 114 8.23 3.91 -10.02
CA VAL A 114 8.45 5.01 -9.08
C VAL A 114 7.90 4.65 -7.71
N PHE A 115 8.68 4.93 -6.67
CA PHE A 115 8.32 4.77 -5.27
C PHE A 115 8.25 6.14 -4.59
N ASN A 116 7.48 6.26 -3.51
CA ASN A 116 7.14 7.49 -2.80
C ASN A 116 6.09 8.38 -3.50
N ALA A 117 5.43 7.88 -4.53
CA ALA A 117 4.34 8.58 -5.21
C ALA A 117 3.30 7.59 -5.77
N PRO A 118 2.00 7.83 -5.59
CA PRO A 118 1.34 8.87 -4.79
C PRO A 118 1.33 8.57 -3.29
N ILE A 119 1.79 7.38 -2.88
CA ILE A 119 1.88 6.96 -1.49
C ILE A 119 3.24 7.39 -0.97
N ARG A 120 3.24 8.38 -0.06
CA ARG A 120 4.46 8.82 0.60
C ARG A 120 4.88 7.80 1.65
N ARG A 121 6.14 7.37 1.57
CA ARG A 121 6.76 6.41 2.48
C ARG A 121 8.17 6.86 2.83
N GLU A 122 8.50 6.93 4.11
CA GLU A 122 9.88 7.22 4.55
C GLU A 122 10.86 6.12 4.09
N ASP A 123 10.36 4.89 3.96
CA ASP A 123 11.10 3.68 3.57
C ASP A 123 11.03 3.35 2.08
N HIS A 124 10.69 4.33 1.23
CA HIS A 124 10.44 4.13 -0.20
C HIS A 124 11.65 3.53 -0.94
N CYS A 125 12.87 3.89 -0.54
CA CYS A 125 14.08 3.36 -1.15
C CYS A 125 14.30 1.89 -0.77
N ARG A 126 14.13 1.53 0.50
CA ARG A 126 14.19 0.12 0.94
C ARG A 126 13.18 -0.75 0.20
N ARG A 127 11.98 -0.23 -0.03
CA ARG A 127 10.93 -0.89 -0.81
C ARG A 127 11.31 -1.05 -2.28
N ALA A 128 11.93 -0.06 -2.88
CA ALA A 128 12.41 -0.15 -4.25
C ALA A 128 13.48 -1.23 -4.40
N VAL A 129 14.44 -1.30 -3.47
CA VAL A 129 15.47 -2.34 -3.47
C VAL A 129 14.86 -3.72 -3.18
N ALA A 130 13.89 -3.83 -2.26
CA ALA A 130 13.17 -5.08 -2.03
C ALA A 130 12.44 -5.56 -3.30
N ALA A 131 11.78 -4.65 -4.03
CA ALA A 131 11.15 -4.97 -5.31
C ALA A 131 12.18 -5.43 -6.35
N ALA A 132 13.34 -4.79 -6.42
CA ALA A 132 14.43 -5.17 -7.30
C ALA A 132 14.94 -6.60 -7.00
N ILE A 133 15.09 -6.96 -5.72
CA ILE A 133 15.48 -8.31 -5.30
C ILE A 133 14.38 -9.33 -5.65
N ASP A 134 13.10 -8.99 -5.42
CA ASP A 134 11.99 -9.86 -5.81
C ASP A 134 11.96 -10.12 -7.31
N ILE A 135 12.29 -9.10 -8.15
CA ILE A 135 12.41 -9.22 -9.60
C ILE A 135 13.60 -10.15 -9.97
N GLN A 136 14.75 -9.99 -9.34
CA GLN A 136 15.89 -10.89 -9.58
C GLN A 136 15.55 -12.34 -9.19
N ASN A 137 14.94 -12.55 -8.03
CA ASN A 137 14.63 -13.87 -7.51
C ASN A 137 13.62 -14.64 -8.39
N MET A 138 12.71 -13.95 -9.09
CA MET A 138 11.77 -14.62 -9.99
C MET A 138 12.42 -15.14 -11.28
N MET A 139 13.60 -14.63 -11.68
CA MET A 139 14.25 -15.02 -12.95
C MET A 139 14.54 -16.50 -13.01
N ALA A 140 14.95 -17.13 -11.90
CA ALA A 140 15.19 -18.56 -11.85
C ALA A 140 13.93 -19.42 -12.15
N ALA A 141 12.75 -18.92 -11.76
CA ALA A 141 11.48 -19.58 -12.07
C ALA A 141 11.10 -19.41 -13.54
N LEU A 142 11.34 -18.23 -14.12
CA LEU A 142 11.11 -17.99 -15.55
C LEU A 142 12.08 -18.80 -16.41
N THR A 143 13.36 -18.87 -16.05
CA THR A 143 14.36 -19.74 -16.72
C THR A 143 13.90 -21.20 -16.77
N ARG A 144 13.43 -21.75 -15.62
CA ARG A 144 12.89 -23.13 -15.60
C ARG A 144 11.62 -23.29 -16.45
N ARG A 145 10.75 -22.30 -16.45
CA ARG A 145 9.48 -22.34 -17.21
C ARG A 145 9.69 -22.38 -18.71
N PHE A 146 10.62 -21.56 -19.21
CA PHE A 146 10.82 -21.39 -20.65
C PHE A 146 12.00 -22.20 -21.20
N GLY A 147 12.82 -22.82 -20.33
CA GLY A 147 14.00 -23.58 -20.73
C GLY A 147 15.14 -22.71 -21.31
N VAL A 148 15.10 -21.38 -21.07
CA VAL A 148 16.05 -20.40 -21.57
C VAL A 148 16.67 -19.67 -20.40
N GLU A 149 18.01 -19.49 -20.41
CA GLU A 149 18.67 -18.70 -19.36
C GLU A 149 18.24 -17.23 -19.47
N LEU A 150 17.55 -16.74 -18.44
CA LEU A 150 17.02 -15.39 -18.37
C LEU A 150 17.67 -14.65 -17.21
N GLN A 151 18.19 -13.48 -17.50
CA GLN A 151 18.78 -12.57 -16.52
C GLN A 151 18.17 -11.19 -16.68
N VAL A 152 18.22 -10.39 -15.60
CA VAL A 152 17.72 -9.01 -15.60
C VAL A 152 18.78 -8.08 -15.03
N SER A 153 18.94 -6.91 -15.65
CA SER A 153 19.77 -5.81 -15.16
C SER A 153 18.86 -4.76 -14.53
N ILE A 154 19.16 -4.33 -13.29
CA ILE A 154 18.30 -3.40 -12.55
C ILE A 154 19.11 -2.19 -12.09
N GLY A 155 18.54 -0.99 -12.28
CA GLY A 155 19.05 0.27 -11.74
C GLY A 155 18.08 0.90 -10.77
N VAL A 156 18.55 1.32 -9.60
CA VAL A 156 17.75 2.00 -8.57
C VAL A 156 18.46 3.28 -8.17
N ALA A 157 17.77 4.41 -8.23
CA ALA A 157 18.31 5.71 -7.80
C ALA A 157 17.30 6.48 -6.95
N ARG A 158 17.80 7.12 -5.88
CA ARG A 158 17.05 8.01 -5.03
C ARG A 158 17.37 9.46 -5.35
N GLY A 159 16.34 10.30 -5.43
CA GLY A 159 16.52 11.75 -5.65
C GLY A 159 15.22 12.44 -6.02
N THR A 160 15.33 13.69 -6.46
CA THR A 160 14.17 14.49 -6.85
C THR A 160 13.75 14.22 -8.29
N ALA A 161 12.43 14.18 -8.48
CA ALA A 161 11.82 14.20 -9.80
C ALA A 161 10.54 15.05 -9.78
N ARG A 162 10.19 15.59 -10.94
CA ARG A 162 8.92 16.24 -11.19
C ARG A 162 7.92 15.20 -11.64
N LEU A 163 6.80 15.11 -10.93
CA LEU A 163 5.65 14.29 -11.32
C LEU A 163 4.66 15.15 -12.07
N GLY A 164 4.16 14.71 -13.21
CA GLY A 164 3.19 15.47 -13.94
C GLY A 164 2.83 14.89 -15.30
N ARG A 165 1.91 15.56 -15.96
CA ARG A 165 1.56 15.25 -17.35
C ARG A 165 2.66 15.74 -18.28
N VAL A 166 3.00 14.92 -19.25
CA VAL A 166 3.98 15.17 -20.29
C VAL A 166 3.37 14.76 -21.61
N GLY A 167 3.42 15.63 -22.59
CA GLY A 167 2.86 15.43 -23.92
C GLY A 167 2.11 16.65 -24.43
N SER A 168 1.30 16.44 -25.45
CA SER A 168 0.36 17.43 -25.98
C SER A 168 -0.99 17.40 -25.26
N ASP A 169 -1.88 18.33 -25.60
CA ASP A 169 -3.25 18.36 -25.06
C ASP A 169 -4.03 17.09 -25.42
N ASP A 170 -3.79 16.54 -26.61
CA ASP A 170 -4.49 15.35 -27.11
C ASP A 170 -3.86 14.04 -26.65
N VAL A 171 -2.52 14.00 -26.48
CA VAL A 171 -1.79 12.79 -26.09
C VAL A 171 -0.83 13.12 -24.95
N SER A 172 -1.22 12.76 -23.74
CA SER A 172 -0.39 13.00 -22.57
C SER A 172 -0.27 11.75 -21.69
N SER A 173 0.88 11.58 -21.08
CA SER A 173 1.18 10.53 -20.11
C SER A 173 1.57 11.18 -18.78
N PHE A 174 1.05 10.66 -17.68
CA PHE A 174 1.52 11.06 -16.35
C PHE A 174 2.78 10.26 -16.03
N THR A 175 3.89 10.93 -15.77
CA THR A 175 5.20 10.31 -15.55
C THR A 175 6.09 11.12 -14.61
N ALA A 176 7.17 10.49 -14.16
CA ALA A 176 8.24 11.16 -13.43
C ALA A 176 9.35 11.59 -14.39
N ILE A 177 9.81 12.84 -14.27
CA ILE A 177 10.97 13.35 -15.01
C ILE A 177 11.95 14.01 -14.03
N GLY A 178 13.23 13.70 -14.15
CA GLY A 178 14.26 14.31 -13.30
C GLY A 178 15.52 13.51 -13.18
N GLY A 179 16.46 14.03 -12.39
CA GLY A 179 17.78 13.44 -12.20
C GLY A 179 17.73 12.00 -11.69
N ALA A 180 16.85 11.69 -10.74
CA ALA A 180 16.69 10.34 -10.21
C ALA A 180 16.25 9.33 -11.28
N VAL A 181 15.33 9.72 -12.17
CA VAL A 181 14.85 8.86 -13.26
C VAL A 181 15.97 8.60 -14.27
N ASN A 182 16.66 9.67 -14.70
CA ASN A 182 17.78 9.54 -15.62
C ASN A 182 18.90 8.68 -15.03
N LEU A 183 19.24 8.89 -13.75
CA LEU A 183 20.27 8.13 -13.07
C LEU A 183 19.90 6.65 -12.97
N ALA A 184 18.68 6.32 -12.56
CA ALA A 184 18.23 4.93 -12.47
C ALA A 184 18.30 4.21 -13.82
N SER A 185 17.90 4.88 -14.92
CA SER A 185 18.04 4.34 -16.27
C SER A 185 19.50 4.07 -16.66
N ARG A 186 20.42 4.98 -16.32
CA ARG A 186 21.86 4.79 -16.62
C ARG A 186 22.50 3.72 -15.74
N LEU A 187 22.08 3.61 -14.48
CA LEU A 187 22.48 2.54 -13.57
C LEU A 187 22.05 1.17 -14.11
N GLN A 188 20.80 1.06 -14.60
CA GLN A 188 20.33 -0.16 -15.24
C GLN A 188 21.19 -0.57 -16.43
N GLY A 189 21.47 0.39 -17.35
CA GLY A 189 22.32 0.11 -18.52
C GLY A 189 23.78 -0.19 -18.20
N ALA A 190 24.28 0.18 -17.01
CA ALA A 190 25.64 -0.13 -16.53
C ALA A 190 25.67 -1.39 -15.62
N ALA A 191 24.52 -1.87 -15.18
CA ALA A 191 24.41 -3.05 -14.32
C ALA A 191 24.80 -4.31 -15.10
N ARG A 192 25.58 -5.18 -14.47
CA ARG A 192 25.82 -6.51 -15.02
C ARG A 192 24.55 -7.35 -14.98
N PRO A 193 24.31 -8.25 -15.95
CA PRO A 193 23.22 -9.22 -15.86
C PRO A 193 23.21 -9.92 -14.49
N GLY A 194 22.03 -10.03 -13.89
CA GLY A 194 21.88 -10.63 -12.56
C GLY A 194 22.23 -9.72 -11.38
N THR A 195 22.51 -8.42 -11.59
CA THR A 195 22.85 -7.48 -10.51
C THR A 195 21.89 -6.29 -10.43
N ILE A 196 21.88 -5.64 -9.26
CA ILE A 196 21.14 -4.41 -9.00
C ILE A 196 22.16 -3.30 -8.77
N ALA A 197 22.24 -2.33 -9.68
CA ALA A 197 23.08 -1.15 -9.53
C ALA A 197 22.31 -0.06 -8.76
N VAL A 198 22.92 0.48 -7.72
CA VAL A 198 22.33 1.55 -6.88
C VAL A 198 23.28 2.72 -6.75
N ASP A 199 22.74 3.94 -6.63
CA ASP A 199 23.52 5.12 -6.29
C ASP A 199 23.87 5.18 -4.79
N SER A 200 24.74 6.11 -4.40
CA SER A 200 25.18 6.26 -3.01
C SER A 200 24.04 6.61 -2.04
N ALA A 201 23.05 7.36 -2.50
CA ALA A 201 21.89 7.72 -1.66
C ALA A 201 21.00 6.49 -1.40
N ALA A 202 20.76 5.67 -2.42
CA ALA A 202 20.03 4.42 -2.25
C ALA A 202 20.81 3.40 -1.42
N LEU A 203 22.14 3.31 -1.58
CA LEU A 203 22.99 2.43 -0.78
C LEU A 203 22.91 2.81 0.72
N ALA A 204 22.93 4.10 1.04
CA ALA A 204 22.87 4.57 2.43
C ALA A 204 21.58 4.11 3.15
N ASP A 205 20.46 4.04 2.44
CA ASP A 205 19.16 3.59 3.00
C ASP A 205 19.09 2.08 3.26
N VAL A 206 19.99 1.29 2.67
CA VAL A 206 20.00 -0.18 2.78
C VAL A 206 21.33 -0.72 3.34
N ALA A 207 22.20 0.15 3.86
CA ALA A 207 23.53 -0.20 4.35
C ALA A 207 23.51 -1.24 5.50
N ASP A 208 22.44 -1.25 6.28
CA ASP A 208 22.23 -2.22 7.36
C ASP A 208 21.99 -3.66 6.83
N VAL A 209 21.45 -3.79 5.62
CA VAL A 209 21.21 -5.09 4.97
C VAL A 209 22.38 -5.50 4.09
N PHE A 210 23.11 -4.52 3.55
CA PHE A 210 24.28 -4.72 2.68
C PHE A 210 25.55 -4.06 3.24
N PRO A 211 26.03 -4.49 4.42
CA PRO A 211 27.17 -3.82 5.10
C PRO A 211 28.47 -3.90 4.32
N ASP A 212 28.63 -4.90 3.45
CA ASP A 212 29.83 -5.12 2.64
C ASP A 212 29.78 -4.43 1.29
N ALA A 213 28.63 -3.89 0.87
CA ALA A 213 28.51 -3.19 -0.39
C ALA A 213 29.36 -1.90 -0.39
N ARG A 214 30.11 -1.69 -1.44
CA ARG A 214 30.95 -0.51 -1.63
C ARG A 214 30.63 0.17 -2.95
N THR A 215 30.67 1.50 -2.94
CA THR A 215 30.55 2.28 -4.17
C THR A 215 31.86 2.32 -4.93
N GLN A 216 31.75 2.27 -6.24
CA GLN A 216 32.84 2.47 -7.20
C GLN A 216 32.49 3.67 -8.08
N ALA A 217 33.49 4.51 -8.39
CA ALA A 217 33.35 5.59 -9.34
C ALA A 217 33.14 5.02 -10.75
N THR A 218 31.95 5.21 -11.31
CA THR A 218 31.53 4.65 -12.60
C THR A 218 31.17 5.77 -13.55
N THR A 219 31.74 5.77 -14.76
CA THR A 219 31.39 6.72 -15.82
C THR A 219 30.07 6.27 -16.45
N LEU A 220 29.02 7.09 -16.33
CA LEU A 220 27.71 6.84 -16.91
C LEU A 220 27.47 7.75 -18.12
N LYS A 221 26.87 7.21 -19.17
CA LYS A 221 26.55 7.99 -20.37
C LYS A 221 25.68 9.19 -20.05
N GLY A 222 26.12 10.40 -20.40
CA GLY A 222 25.39 11.65 -20.19
C GLY A 222 25.62 12.29 -18.82
N PHE A 223 26.54 11.76 -18.01
CA PHE A 223 27.01 12.39 -16.77
C PHE A 223 28.47 12.85 -16.99
N GLU A 224 28.73 14.12 -16.64
CA GLU A 224 30.07 14.73 -16.81
C GLU A 224 31.09 14.15 -15.82
N ALA A 225 30.67 13.91 -14.60
CA ALA A 225 31.50 13.33 -13.54
C ALA A 225 31.15 11.87 -13.28
N PRO A 226 32.13 11.04 -12.87
CA PRO A 226 31.87 9.68 -12.42
C PRO A 226 30.87 9.66 -11.24
N VAL A 227 29.92 8.74 -11.28
CA VAL A 227 28.91 8.53 -10.23
C VAL A 227 29.34 7.40 -9.32
N ALA A 228 29.12 7.55 -8.03
CA ALA A 228 29.37 6.49 -7.05
C ALA A 228 28.24 5.44 -7.12
N VAL A 229 28.57 4.25 -7.66
CA VAL A 229 27.64 3.15 -7.93
C VAL A 229 28.03 1.94 -7.11
N ALA A 230 27.06 1.30 -6.45
CA ALA A 230 27.25 0.00 -5.81
C ALA A 230 26.46 -1.09 -6.54
N ALA A 231 27.00 -2.30 -6.60
CA ALA A 231 26.31 -3.48 -7.09
C ALA A 231 25.81 -4.31 -5.92
N LEU A 232 24.50 -4.62 -5.90
CA LEU A 232 23.86 -5.48 -4.93
C LEU A 232 23.49 -6.81 -5.58
N HIS A 233 23.62 -7.89 -4.78
CA HIS A 233 23.21 -9.23 -5.19
C HIS A 233 21.94 -9.62 -4.45
N ALA A 234 20.98 -10.19 -5.19
CA ALA A 234 19.71 -10.60 -4.65
C ALA A 234 19.85 -11.83 -3.75
N SER A 235 19.21 -11.77 -2.57
CA SER A 235 18.99 -12.95 -1.73
C SER A 235 17.61 -12.87 -1.08
N THR A 236 17.01 -14.01 -0.77
CA THR A 236 15.71 -14.06 -0.08
C THR A 236 15.79 -13.41 1.30
N ALA A 237 16.88 -13.64 2.02
CA ALA A 237 17.12 -13.05 3.34
C ALA A 237 17.19 -11.51 3.27
N ALA A 238 17.89 -10.95 2.26
CA ALA A 238 17.93 -9.50 2.06
C ALA A 238 16.56 -8.92 1.72
N ALA A 239 15.76 -9.61 0.87
CA ALA A 239 14.39 -9.19 0.56
C ALA A 239 13.50 -9.15 1.82
N GLU A 240 13.62 -10.13 2.70
CA GLU A 240 12.88 -10.19 3.97
C GLU A 240 13.32 -9.09 4.93
N ALA A 241 14.62 -8.84 5.08
CA ALA A 241 15.17 -7.79 5.92
C ALA A 241 14.76 -6.38 5.46
N LEU A 242 14.62 -6.17 4.14
CA LEU A 242 14.19 -4.90 3.56
C LEU A 242 12.67 -4.68 3.65
N ARG A 243 11.87 -5.74 3.80
CA ARG A 243 10.42 -5.60 3.97
C ARG A 243 10.15 -4.85 5.26
N ALA A 244 9.75 -3.59 5.13
CA ALA A 244 9.54 -2.73 6.26
C ALA A 244 8.45 -3.25 7.18
N ALA A 245 8.65 -3.11 8.49
CA ALA A 245 7.55 -3.21 9.44
C ALA A 245 6.43 -2.24 9.03
N PRO A 246 5.14 -2.60 9.22
CA PRO A 246 4.03 -1.72 8.89
C PRO A 246 4.22 -0.35 9.54
N SER A 247 3.97 0.72 8.78
CA SER A 247 4.13 2.10 9.26
C SER A 247 3.24 2.33 10.50
N LEU A 248 3.57 3.35 11.32
CA LEU A 248 2.72 3.71 12.46
C LEU A 248 1.28 4.00 12.03
N ILE A 249 1.07 4.54 10.83
CA ILE A 249 -0.26 4.79 10.25
C ILE A 249 -0.96 3.48 9.88
N ASP A 250 -0.25 2.51 9.31
CA ASP A 250 -0.83 1.19 8.98
C ASP A 250 -1.20 0.42 10.26
N ARG A 251 -0.36 0.45 11.30
CA ARG A 251 -0.67 -0.10 12.63
C ARG A 251 -1.89 0.60 13.23
N GLY A 252 -1.97 1.93 13.15
CA GLY A 252 -3.12 2.70 13.60
C GLY A 252 -4.41 2.32 12.87
N ARG A 253 -4.35 2.06 11.55
CA ARG A 253 -5.52 1.58 10.77
C ARG A 253 -6.04 0.24 11.26
N THR A 254 -5.16 -0.70 11.55
CA THR A 254 -5.55 -2.02 12.07
C THR A 254 -6.20 -1.89 13.45
N ILE A 255 -5.59 -1.11 14.35
CA ILE A 255 -6.11 -0.84 15.69
C ILE A 255 -7.44 -0.09 15.61
N GLY A 256 -7.56 0.93 14.74
CA GLY A 256 -8.80 1.68 14.55
C GLY A 256 -9.95 0.83 14.01
N ARG A 257 -9.68 -0.13 13.11
CA ARG A 257 -10.68 -1.11 12.66
C ARG A 257 -11.09 -2.06 13.77
N ALA A 258 -10.14 -2.53 14.56
CA ALA A 258 -10.42 -3.37 15.73
C ALA A 258 -11.26 -2.61 16.76
N ALA A 259 -10.95 -1.33 17.03
CA ALA A 259 -11.72 -0.48 17.92
C ALA A 259 -13.18 -0.31 17.45
N ALA A 260 -13.38 -0.04 16.15
CA ALA A 260 -14.72 0.09 15.58
C ALA A 260 -15.52 -1.21 15.65
N LEU A 261 -14.87 -2.36 15.39
CA LEU A 261 -15.51 -3.67 15.53
C LEU A 261 -15.89 -3.97 16.98
N MET A 262 -14.97 -3.73 17.92
CA MET A 262 -15.22 -3.95 19.34
C MET A 262 -16.33 -3.03 19.88
N ALA A 263 -16.40 -1.77 19.42
CA ALA A 263 -17.48 -0.87 19.76
C ALA A 263 -18.85 -1.37 19.23
N ALA A 264 -18.88 -1.86 17.98
CA ALA A 264 -20.10 -2.42 17.39
C ALA A 264 -20.57 -3.69 18.10
N LEU A 265 -19.65 -4.55 18.53
CA LEU A 265 -19.98 -5.77 19.29
C LEU A 265 -20.35 -5.47 20.74
N GLY A 266 -19.82 -4.38 21.33
CA GLY A 266 -20.07 -3.97 22.72
C GLY A 266 -21.27 -3.04 22.89
N ALA A 267 -22.01 -2.70 21.82
CA ALA A 267 -23.11 -1.76 21.85
C ALA A 267 -24.39 -2.28 21.16
N PRO A 268 -24.90 -3.47 21.53
CA PRO A 268 -26.07 -4.05 20.88
C PRO A 268 -27.33 -3.20 21.09
N CYS A 269 -27.51 -2.56 22.27
CA CYS A 269 -28.65 -1.70 22.55
C CYS A 269 -28.68 -0.45 21.63
N ALA A 270 -27.53 0.21 21.44
CA ALA A 270 -27.46 1.36 20.55
C ALA A 270 -27.79 0.97 19.10
N GLY A 271 -27.31 -0.21 18.65
CA GLY A 271 -27.65 -0.78 17.35
C GLY A 271 -29.14 -1.07 17.22
N PHE A 272 -29.75 -1.67 18.25
CA PHE A 272 -31.18 -1.97 18.27
C PHE A 272 -32.03 -0.70 18.16
N TYR A 273 -31.75 0.34 18.96
CA TYR A 273 -32.50 1.60 18.91
C TYR A 273 -32.34 2.37 17.61
N LEU A 274 -31.17 2.32 16.97
CA LEU A 274 -30.91 2.99 15.70
C LEU A 274 -31.55 2.28 14.51
N PHE A 275 -31.53 0.95 14.49
CA PHE A 275 -31.95 0.17 13.33
C PHE A 275 -33.33 -0.48 13.47
N SER A 276 -33.87 -0.62 14.72
CA SER A 276 -35.16 -1.27 14.93
C SER A 276 -36.30 -0.64 14.14
N PRO A 277 -36.46 0.70 14.02
CA PRO A 277 -37.53 1.28 13.22
C PRO A 277 -37.46 0.88 11.75
N ILE A 278 -36.24 0.77 11.21
CA ILE A 278 -35.99 0.38 9.80
C ILE A 278 -36.30 -1.11 9.64
N VAL A 279 -35.88 -1.95 10.56
CA VAL A 279 -36.10 -3.40 10.54
C VAL A 279 -37.58 -3.74 10.65
N TYR A 280 -38.30 -3.04 11.54
CA TYR A 280 -39.76 -3.17 11.67
C TYR A 280 -40.47 -2.70 10.38
N ALA A 281 -40.06 -1.58 9.79
CA ALA A 281 -40.63 -1.06 8.56
C ALA A 281 -40.40 -2.01 7.35
N LEU A 282 -39.31 -2.79 7.36
CA LEU A 282 -39.01 -3.79 6.34
C LEU A 282 -39.67 -5.17 6.61
N GLY A 283 -40.44 -5.33 7.67
CA GLY A 283 -41.17 -6.56 7.99
C GLY A 283 -40.32 -7.67 8.63
N PHE A 284 -39.10 -7.40 9.03
CA PHE A 284 -38.19 -8.37 9.68
C PHE A 284 -38.32 -8.43 11.21
N GLY A 285 -39.32 -7.82 11.76
CA GLY A 285 -39.54 -7.76 13.24
C GLY A 285 -39.52 -9.12 13.93
N ALA A 286 -40.06 -10.17 13.28
CA ALA A 286 -40.11 -11.52 13.85
C ALA A 286 -38.74 -12.16 14.04
N VAL A 287 -37.76 -11.82 13.19
CA VAL A 287 -36.39 -12.35 13.27
C VAL A 287 -35.65 -11.77 14.45
N PHE A 288 -35.93 -10.50 14.80
CA PHE A 288 -35.34 -9.82 15.96
C PHE A 288 -35.93 -10.28 17.29
N GLN A 289 -37.09 -10.95 17.29
CA GLN A 289 -37.72 -11.51 18.49
C GLN A 289 -37.35 -13.00 18.70
N SER A 290 -36.43 -13.56 17.92
CA SER A 290 -36.02 -14.95 18.12
C SER A 290 -35.33 -15.10 19.50
N ALA A 291 -35.64 -16.20 20.21
CA ALA A 291 -35.03 -16.50 21.50
C ALA A 291 -33.51 -16.50 21.50
N LEU A 292 -32.90 -16.92 20.34
CA LEU A 292 -31.47 -16.91 20.15
C LEU A 292 -30.89 -15.49 20.12
N PHE A 293 -31.57 -14.56 19.44
CA PHE A 293 -31.15 -13.17 19.38
C PHE A 293 -31.23 -12.49 20.75
N LEU A 294 -32.33 -12.68 21.46
CA LEU A 294 -32.51 -12.19 22.83
C LEU A 294 -31.46 -12.74 23.79
N THR A 295 -31.11 -14.03 23.66
CA THR A 295 -30.07 -14.65 24.51
C THR A 295 -28.69 -14.06 24.25
N ILE A 296 -28.33 -13.83 22.97
CA ILE A 296 -27.07 -13.20 22.61
C ILE A 296 -27.02 -11.74 23.07
N ASP A 297 -28.13 -11.01 22.90
CA ASP A 297 -28.27 -9.63 23.30
C ASP A 297 -28.08 -9.48 24.82
N THR A 298 -28.80 -10.28 25.63
CA THR A 298 -28.67 -10.30 27.10
C THR A 298 -27.25 -10.64 27.55
N PHE A 299 -26.60 -11.62 26.90
CA PHE A 299 -25.22 -12.00 27.25
C PHE A 299 -24.20 -10.88 26.96
N LEU A 300 -24.38 -10.16 25.86
CA LEU A 300 -23.51 -9.04 25.50
C LEU A 300 -23.85 -7.76 26.29
N ASP A 301 -25.07 -7.57 26.67
CA ASP A 301 -25.59 -6.33 27.26
C ASP A 301 -25.47 -6.26 28.77
N ASP A 302 -25.84 -7.31 29.50
CA ASP A 302 -25.93 -7.33 30.99
C ASP A 302 -24.70 -7.93 31.68
N GLY A 303 -23.71 -8.43 30.92
CA GLY A 303 -22.58 -9.17 31.47
C GLY A 303 -21.28 -8.38 31.58
N PRO A 304 -20.25 -8.98 32.21
CA PRO A 304 -18.90 -8.45 32.23
C PRO A 304 -18.31 -8.31 30.81
N ALA A 305 -18.87 -9.02 29.81
CA ALA A 305 -18.48 -8.96 28.41
C ALA A 305 -18.62 -7.54 27.83
N ARG A 306 -19.73 -6.85 28.11
CA ARG A 306 -19.93 -5.46 27.68
C ARG A 306 -18.86 -4.51 28.20
N THR A 307 -18.59 -4.60 29.52
CA THR A 307 -17.58 -3.74 30.16
C THR A 307 -16.18 -3.98 29.57
N VAL A 308 -15.84 -5.22 29.30
CA VAL A 308 -14.56 -5.60 28.68
C VAL A 308 -14.50 -5.08 27.25
N LEU A 309 -15.54 -5.30 26.42
CA LEU A 309 -15.57 -4.86 25.03
C LEU A 309 -15.53 -3.33 24.90
N SER A 310 -16.30 -2.62 25.72
CA SER A 310 -16.31 -1.15 25.78
C SER A 310 -14.95 -0.61 26.22
N SER A 311 -14.32 -1.21 27.22
CA SER A 311 -12.98 -0.83 27.69
C SER A 311 -11.93 -1.06 26.60
N LEU A 312 -11.99 -2.18 25.89
CA LEU A 312 -11.09 -2.47 24.76
C LEU A 312 -11.30 -1.48 23.59
N ALA A 313 -12.55 -1.09 23.30
CA ALA A 313 -12.85 -0.10 22.28
C ALA A 313 -12.27 1.29 22.63
N ILE A 314 -12.46 1.73 23.89
CA ILE A 314 -11.89 2.99 24.39
C ILE A 314 -10.36 2.96 24.33
N LEU A 315 -9.73 1.88 24.79
CA LEU A 315 -8.29 1.71 24.78
C LEU A 315 -7.73 1.74 23.34
N SER A 316 -8.37 1.02 22.43
CA SER A 316 -7.97 1.00 21.00
C SER A 316 -8.12 2.36 20.34
N ALA A 317 -9.17 3.12 20.67
CA ALA A 317 -9.36 4.48 20.18
C ALA A 317 -8.28 5.43 20.74
N ALA A 318 -7.95 5.33 22.03
CA ALA A 318 -6.91 6.12 22.68
C ALA A 318 -5.53 5.82 22.07
N ILE A 319 -5.19 4.56 21.83
CA ILE A 319 -3.94 4.15 21.17
C ILE A 319 -3.88 4.72 19.75
N THR A 320 -4.98 4.64 18.99
CA THR A 320 -5.06 5.20 17.64
C THR A 320 -4.81 6.70 17.63
N LEU A 321 -5.45 7.44 18.55
CA LEU A 321 -5.25 8.88 18.70
C LEU A 321 -3.81 9.23 19.06
N ALA A 322 -3.22 8.52 20.03
CA ALA A 322 -1.83 8.71 20.45
C ALA A 322 -0.84 8.46 19.28
N MET A 323 -1.09 7.44 18.45
CA MET A 323 -0.28 7.18 17.26
C MET A 323 -0.35 8.32 16.24
N VAL A 324 -1.55 8.82 15.94
CA VAL A 324 -1.70 9.96 15.01
C VAL A 324 -1.00 11.21 15.54
N VAL A 325 -1.16 11.51 16.84
CA VAL A 325 -0.49 12.64 17.49
C VAL A 325 1.04 12.47 17.41
N ARG A 326 1.57 11.29 17.74
CA ARG A 326 3.03 11.01 17.68
C ARG A 326 3.59 11.22 16.27
N VAL A 327 2.88 10.74 15.23
CA VAL A 327 3.28 10.93 13.82
C VAL A 327 3.27 12.41 13.46
N ARG A 328 2.25 13.18 13.86
CA ARG A 328 2.19 14.63 13.62
C ARG A 328 3.31 15.39 14.31
N LEU A 329 3.62 15.05 15.56
CA LEU A 329 4.71 15.67 16.30
C LEU A 329 6.08 15.36 15.68
N LYS A 330 6.32 14.11 15.25
CA LYS A 330 7.55 13.71 14.53
C LYS A 330 7.72 14.53 13.26
N ARG A 331 6.65 14.67 12.44
CA ARG A 331 6.68 15.49 11.21
C ARG A 331 6.94 16.97 11.49
N ARG A 332 6.29 17.54 12.51
CA ARG A 332 6.54 18.95 12.90
C ARG A 332 8.01 19.17 13.26
N ARG A 333 8.61 18.27 14.03
CA ARG A 333 10.03 18.33 14.38
C ARG A 333 10.94 18.22 13.15
N ALA A 334 10.60 17.39 12.19
CA ALA A 334 11.32 17.19 10.93
C ALA A 334 11.02 18.27 9.86
N ARG A 335 10.17 19.27 10.16
CA ARG A 335 9.67 20.28 9.21
C ARG A 335 9.05 19.69 7.94
N GLN A 336 8.53 18.46 8.01
CA GLN A 336 7.90 17.77 6.90
C GLN A 336 6.41 18.06 6.83
N THR A 337 5.89 18.28 5.62
CA THR A 337 4.44 18.44 5.38
C THR A 337 3.82 17.09 5.02
N ALA A 338 2.68 16.77 5.66
CA ALA A 338 1.94 15.56 5.31
C ALA A 338 1.45 15.60 3.86
N SER A 339 1.61 14.51 3.12
CA SER A 339 1.04 14.35 1.78
C SER A 339 -0.50 14.32 1.84
N PRO A 340 -1.20 14.61 0.72
CA PRO A 340 -2.67 14.52 0.67
C PRO A 340 -3.20 13.14 1.09
N GLY A 341 -2.53 12.06 0.68
CA GLY A 341 -2.89 10.69 1.05
C GLY A 341 -2.75 10.43 2.54
N GLU A 342 -1.67 10.88 3.16
CA GLU A 342 -1.45 10.74 4.61
C GLU A 342 -2.45 11.54 5.42
N ARG A 343 -2.77 12.79 5.01
CA ARG A 343 -3.82 13.59 5.66
C ARG A 343 -5.18 12.89 5.60
N MET A 344 -5.49 12.26 4.46
CA MET A 344 -6.73 11.49 4.32
C MET A 344 -6.74 10.25 5.22
N GLN A 345 -5.62 9.53 5.33
CA GLN A 345 -5.48 8.39 6.24
C GLN A 345 -5.63 8.83 7.70
N GLU A 346 -4.96 9.89 8.11
CA GLU A 346 -5.09 10.45 9.47
C GLU A 346 -6.52 10.83 9.80
N ARG A 347 -7.23 11.53 8.88
CA ARG A 347 -8.64 11.89 9.07
C ARG A 347 -9.53 10.66 9.26
N ARG A 348 -9.26 9.57 8.53
CA ARG A 348 -10.02 8.32 8.66
C ARG A 348 -9.76 7.60 9.97
N LEU A 349 -8.50 7.58 10.43
CA LEU A 349 -8.15 7.03 11.73
C LEU A 349 -8.83 7.81 12.86
N LEU A 350 -8.81 9.14 12.78
CA LEU A 350 -9.51 10.02 13.73
C LEU A 350 -11.02 9.81 13.66
N PHE A 351 -11.59 9.68 12.48
CA PHE A 351 -13.03 9.39 12.31
C PHE A 351 -13.40 8.03 12.89
N ALA A 352 -12.62 6.98 12.62
CA ALA A 352 -12.88 5.64 13.17
C ALA A 352 -12.76 5.62 14.70
N ALA A 353 -11.76 6.28 15.28
CA ALA A 353 -11.62 6.40 16.72
C ALA A 353 -12.77 7.21 17.35
N GLY A 354 -13.17 8.33 16.71
CA GLY A 354 -14.29 9.16 17.13
C GLY A 354 -15.62 8.41 17.07
N LEU A 355 -15.86 7.64 16.01
CA LEU A 355 -17.05 6.81 15.86
C LEU A 355 -17.13 5.74 16.96
N ALA A 356 -16.00 5.05 17.24
CA ALA A 356 -15.95 4.05 18.30
C ALA A 356 -16.30 4.66 19.67
N LEU A 357 -15.76 5.83 19.99
CA LEU A 357 -16.07 6.53 21.24
C LEU A 357 -17.52 7.02 21.28
N ALA A 358 -18.07 7.50 20.16
CA ALA A 358 -19.45 7.95 20.08
C ALA A 358 -20.44 6.79 20.29
N VAL A 359 -20.16 5.61 19.70
CA VAL A 359 -21.00 4.42 19.88
C VAL A 359 -20.98 3.95 21.33
N VAL A 360 -19.78 3.87 21.95
CA VAL A 360 -19.69 3.50 23.39
C VAL A 360 -20.36 4.53 24.27
N GLY A 361 -20.24 5.83 23.97
CA GLY A 361 -20.90 6.90 24.71
C GLY A 361 -22.42 6.84 24.58
N LEU A 362 -22.95 6.58 23.38
CA LEU A 362 -24.38 6.40 23.14
C LEU A 362 -24.92 5.21 23.91
N GLU A 363 -24.20 4.10 23.92
CA GLU A 363 -24.52 2.89 24.67
C GLU A 363 -24.67 3.17 26.17
N HIS A 364 -23.67 3.83 26.75
CA HIS A 364 -23.74 4.19 28.16
C HIS A 364 -24.91 5.15 28.49
N TRP A 365 -25.17 6.10 27.57
CA TRP A 365 -26.29 7.03 27.73
C TRP A 365 -27.66 6.33 27.66
N VAL A 366 -27.83 5.40 26.70
CA VAL A 366 -29.08 4.62 26.57
C VAL A 366 -29.32 3.80 27.83
N HIS A 367 -28.32 3.13 28.37
CA HIS A 367 -28.43 2.37 29.63
C HIS A 367 -28.78 3.26 30.81
N LEU A 368 -28.12 4.43 30.91
CA LEU A 368 -28.44 5.38 31.99
C LEU A 368 -29.90 5.83 31.95
N VAL A 369 -30.40 6.18 30.75
CA VAL A 369 -31.80 6.62 30.57
C VAL A 369 -32.76 5.48 30.82
N SER A 370 -32.46 4.25 30.40
CA SER A 370 -33.29 3.07 30.62
C SER A 370 -33.36 2.72 32.12
N TYR A 371 -32.24 2.79 32.83
CA TYR A 371 -32.18 2.57 34.28
C TYR A 371 -33.02 3.59 35.04
N HIS A 372 -32.93 4.88 34.73
CA HIS A 372 -33.74 5.92 35.36
C HIS A 372 -35.22 5.78 35.05
N LYS A 373 -35.64 5.39 33.83
CA LYS A 373 -37.05 5.14 33.51
C LYS A 373 -37.62 3.96 34.31
N GLY A 374 -36.85 2.89 34.50
CA GLY A 374 -37.25 1.75 35.34
C GLY A 374 -37.46 2.12 36.81
N MET A 375 -36.65 3.03 37.34
CA MET A 375 -36.82 3.55 38.72
C MET A 375 -38.07 4.41 38.89
N TRP A 376 -38.53 5.15 37.86
CA TRP A 376 -39.75 5.97 37.92
C TRP A 376 -41.03 5.18 37.62
N ALA A 377 -40.95 4.00 37.03
CA ALA A 377 -42.07 3.13 36.75
C ALA A 377 -42.41 2.19 37.95
N ALA A 378 -41.55 2.14 38.98
CA ALA A 378 -41.70 1.34 40.18
C ALA A 378 -42.27 2.14 41.37
N HIS A 379 -42.65 3.38 41.16
CA HIS A 379 -43.40 4.26 42.07
C HIS A 379 -44.71 4.71 41.38
#